data_4539efd0d4fa633547366f0ddd096d2a
#
_entry.id   4539efd0d4fa633547366f0ddd096d2a
#
_cell.length_a   1.000
_cell.length_b   1.000
_cell.length_c   1.000
_cell.angle_alpha   90.00
_cell.angle_beta   90.00
_cell.angle_gamma   90.00
#
_symmetry.space_group_name_H-M   'P 1'
#
loop_
_entity.id
_entity.type
_entity.pdbx_description
1 polymer ?
#
loop_
_entity_poly.entity_id
_entity_poly.type
_entity_poly.pdbx_seq_one_letter_code
_entity_poly.pdbx_strand_id
1 'polypeptide(L)'
;TVLMGIGCSLILGIGAGFVNGFLTTKAKIEAFIVTLGTMGIYRSLVTYFADGGTLSLASEAREIYRPVYYDSFLRIPYPVWVFIAVAIIGWVLMNRTAFGRYCMAIGSNEHVARYSAIKVDRVKTWTYILQGLCVSLATIIYVPRLGSAATGVLWELEAIAAVIIGGTVLKGGFGRVGGTVIGALILTAIGNILNLTEIISNYLNGAVQGVIIVAAVYLQRGSLGRRKKAAE
;
A
#
# COMPACT_ATOMS: atom_id res chain seq x y z
N THR A 1 20.48 -16.38 8.20
CA THR A 1 19.44 -15.75 9.08
C THR A 1 18.68 -14.63 8.40
N VAL A 2 19.34 -13.62 7.78
CA VAL A 2 18.65 -12.50 7.08
C VAL A 2 17.85 -12.99 5.87
N LEU A 3 18.44 -13.85 5.05
CA LEU A 3 17.77 -14.44 3.89
C LEU A 3 16.51 -15.21 4.28
N MET A 4 16.54 -15.89 5.41
CA MET A 4 15.40 -16.60 5.98
C MET A 4 14.29 -15.62 6.45
N GLY A 5 14.69 -14.49 7.07
CA GLY A 5 13.76 -13.43 7.45
C GLY A 5 13.06 -12.78 6.25
N ILE A 6 13.81 -12.52 5.17
CA ILE A 6 13.25 -12.02 3.89
C ILE A 6 12.28 -13.04 3.30
N GLY A 7 12.67 -14.33 3.24
CA GLY A 7 11.81 -15.40 2.74
C GLY A 7 10.52 -15.53 3.55
N CYS A 8 10.61 -15.54 4.88
CA CYS A 8 9.44 -15.57 5.75
C CYS A 8 8.52 -14.37 5.55
N SER A 9 9.07 -13.15 5.44
CA SER A 9 8.29 -11.94 5.19
C SER A 9 7.51 -12.03 3.88
N LEU A 10 8.14 -12.51 2.80
CA LEU A 10 7.48 -12.70 1.51
C LEU A 10 6.37 -13.73 1.58
N ILE A 11 6.63 -14.88 2.23
CA ILE A 11 5.62 -15.95 2.38
C ILE A 11 4.43 -15.46 3.20
N LEU A 12 4.67 -14.77 4.31
CA LEU A 12 3.63 -14.24 5.18
C LEU A 12 2.79 -13.17 4.46
N GLY A 13 3.41 -12.25 3.74
CA GLY A 13 2.67 -11.23 3.02
C GLY A 13 1.86 -11.78 1.85
N ILE A 14 2.41 -12.70 1.06
CA ILE A 14 1.69 -13.40 0.00
C ILE A 14 0.53 -14.22 0.61
N GLY A 15 0.79 -14.92 1.71
CA GLY A 15 -0.21 -15.71 2.43
C GLY A 15 -1.36 -14.84 2.96
N ALA A 16 -1.06 -13.71 3.60
CA ALA A 16 -2.06 -12.77 4.08
C ALA A 16 -2.88 -12.18 2.93
N GLY A 17 -2.22 -11.83 1.82
CA GLY A 17 -2.90 -11.38 0.61
C GLY A 17 -3.81 -12.47 0.02
N PHE A 18 -3.34 -13.72 -0.04
CA PHE A 18 -4.14 -14.84 -0.52
C PHE A 18 -5.38 -15.07 0.37
N VAL A 19 -5.23 -15.05 1.70
CA VAL A 19 -6.35 -15.20 2.66
C VAL A 19 -7.39 -14.11 2.44
N ASN A 20 -6.98 -12.85 2.34
CA ASN A 20 -7.90 -11.72 2.08
C ASN A 20 -8.60 -11.88 0.71
N GLY A 21 -7.85 -12.24 -0.31
CA GLY A 21 -8.39 -12.48 -1.65
C GLY A 21 -9.38 -13.65 -1.67
N PHE A 22 -9.07 -14.74 -0.98
CA PHE A 22 -9.94 -15.92 -0.88
C PHE A 22 -11.25 -15.59 -0.15
N LEU A 23 -11.18 -14.94 1.01
CA LEU A 23 -12.35 -14.55 1.79
C LEU A 23 -13.27 -13.61 1.00
N THR A 24 -12.69 -12.64 0.29
CA THR A 24 -13.46 -11.69 -0.49
C THR A 24 -14.11 -12.33 -1.71
N THR A 25 -13.42 -13.26 -2.40
CA THR A 25 -13.91 -13.82 -3.67
C THR A 25 -14.74 -15.08 -3.48
N LYS A 26 -14.31 -15.98 -2.61
CA LYS A 26 -14.97 -17.30 -2.39
C LYS A 26 -16.02 -17.24 -1.30
N ALA A 27 -15.72 -16.63 -0.15
CA ALA A 27 -16.69 -16.45 0.92
C ALA A 27 -17.68 -15.30 0.62
N LYS A 28 -17.42 -14.48 -0.45
CA LYS A 28 -18.25 -13.35 -0.88
C LYS A 28 -18.49 -12.31 0.23
N ILE A 29 -17.55 -12.20 1.16
CA ILE A 29 -17.60 -11.19 2.22
C ILE A 29 -17.09 -9.88 1.62
N GLU A 30 -17.70 -8.77 2.02
CA GLU A 30 -17.30 -7.45 1.52
C GLU A 30 -15.81 -7.16 1.84
N ALA A 31 -15.09 -6.64 0.85
CA ALA A 31 -13.65 -6.41 0.93
C ALA A 31 -13.23 -5.60 2.15
N PHE A 32 -13.99 -4.56 2.48
CA PHE A 32 -13.74 -3.69 3.62
C PHE A 32 -13.82 -4.45 4.96
N ILE A 33 -14.85 -5.31 5.11
CA ILE A 33 -15.03 -6.11 6.32
C ILE A 33 -13.90 -7.13 6.47
N VAL A 34 -13.53 -7.81 5.38
CA VAL A 34 -12.43 -8.79 5.38
C VAL A 34 -11.14 -8.12 5.81
N THR A 35 -10.78 -7.00 5.18
CA THR A 35 -9.48 -6.35 5.45
C THR A 35 -9.40 -5.75 6.84
N LEU A 36 -10.48 -5.16 7.37
CA LEU A 36 -10.51 -4.68 8.75
C LEU A 36 -10.46 -5.83 9.77
N GLY A 37 -11.22 -6.91 9.53
CA GLY A 37 -11.20 -8.08 10.41
C GLY A 37 -9.82 -8.74 10.47
N THR A 38 -9.21 -9.00 9.31
CA THR A 38 -7.87 -9.60 9.24
C THR A 38 -6.79 -8.67 9.80
N MET A 39 -6.90 -7.35 9.62
CA MET A 39 -6.01 -6.38 10.25
C MET A 39 -6.04 -6.51 11.77
N GLY A 40 -7.23 -6.61 12.38
CA GLY A 40 -7.39 -6.83 13.82
C GLY A 40 -6.76 -8.14 14.28
N ILE A 41 -6.99 -9.23 13.53
CA ILE A 41 -6.41 -10.55 13.82
C ILE A 41 -4.88 -10.49 13.76
N TYR A 42 -4.31 -9.99 12.66
CA TYR A 42 -2.85 -9.92 12.50
C TYR A 42 -2.20 -9.02 13.55
N ARG A 43 -2.79 -7.88 13.85
CA ARG A 43 -2.30 -6.98 14.92
C ARG A 43 -2.30 -7.66 16.28
N SER A 44 -3.40 -8.35 16.64
CA SER A 44 -3.50 -9.07 17.90
C SER A 44 -2.48 -10.21 18.00
N LEU A 45 -2.26 -10.95 16.91
CA LEU A 45 -1.25 -12.01 16.87
C LEU A 45 0.17 -11.43 17.06
N VAL A 46 0.50 -10.35 16.35
CA VAL A 46 1.81 -9.69 16.51
C VAL A 46 2.01 -9.20 17.95
N THR A 47 0.99 -8.56 18.55
CA THR A 47 1.06 -8.08 19.93
C THR A 47 1.21 -9.23 20.93
N TYR A 48 0.51 -10.36 20.70
CA TYR A 48 0.63 -11.55 21.54
C TYR A 48 2.04 -12.14 21.47
N PHE A 49 2.62 -12.33 20.28
CA PHE A 49 3.98 -12.86 20.13
C PHE A 49 5.06 -11.87 20.57
N ALA A 50 4.73 -10.60 20.69
CA ALA A 50 5.64 -9.54 21.17
C ALA A 50 5.45 -9.24 22.66
N ASP A 51 4.73 -10.08 23.42
CA ASP A 51 4.41 -9.87 24.85
C ASP A 51 3.91 -8.44 25.16
N GLY A 52 3.05 -7.93 24.26
CA GLY A 52 2.48 -6.56 24.40
C GLY A 52 3.41 -5.42 23.98
N GLY A 53 4.64 -5.70 23.59
CA GLY A 53 5.66 -4.71 23.23
C GLY A 53 5.99 -4.67 21.74
N THR A 54 7.07 -3.99 21.41
CA THR A 54 7.70 -4.03 20.10
C THR A 54 8.87 -4.99 20.12
N LEU A 55 8.93 -5.90 19.15
CA LEU A 55 10.08 -6.78 18.97
C LEU A 55 11.24 -5.94 18.40
N SER A 56 12.28 -5.76 19.21
CA SER A 56 13.52 -5.15 18.75
C SER A 56 14.42 -6.19 18.07
N LEU A 57 15.07 -5.79 16.99
CA LEU A 57 16.09 -6.63 16.35
C LEU A 57 17.28 -6.78 17.30
N ALA A 58 17.77 -8.02 17.48
CA ALA A 58 19.02 -8.29 18.16
C ALA A 58 20.16 -7.49 17.49
N SER A 59 21.09 -6.99 18.28
CA SER A 59 22.20 -6.13 17.80
C SER A 59 22.94 -6.73 16.61
N GLU A 60 23.26 -8.02 16.65
CA GLU A 60 23.92 -8.74 15.57
C GLU A 60 23.08 -8.80 14.29
N ALA A 61 21.76 -9.08 14.41
CA ALA A 61 20.86 -9.09 13.27
C ALA A 61 20.70 -7.68 12.68
N ARG A 62 20.69 -6.66 13.53
CA ARG A 62 20.61 -5.26 13.11
C ARG A 62 21.81 -4.83 12.27
N GLU A 63 23.03 -5.22 12.66
CA GLU A 63 24.24 -4.90 11.90
C GLU A 63 24.24 -5.56 10.52
N ILE A 64 23.88 -6.84 10.45
CA ILE A 64 23.81 -7.59 9.19
C ILE A 64 22.71 -7.06 8.27
N TYR A 65 21.60 -6.53 8.83
CA TYR A 65 20.46 -6.04 8.07
C TYR A 65 20.54 -4.57 7.69
N ARG A 66 21.39 -3.80 8.40
CA ARG A 66 21.60 -2.37 8.18
C ARG A 66 21.94 -1.97 6.75
N PRO A 67 22.81 -2.71 6.02
CA PRO A 67 23.17 -2.40 4.63
C PRO A 67 21.96 -2.33 3.68
N VAL A 68 20.90 -3.12 3.93
CA VAL A 68 19.70 -3.15 3.09
C VAL A 68 19.02 -1.78 2.98
N TYR A 69 19.16 -0.94 4.01
CA TYR A 69 18.58 0.41 4.01
C TYR A 69 19.62 1.50 3.79
N TYR A 70 20.78 1.42 4.44
CA TYR A 70 21.75 2.51 4.53
C TYR A 70 22.82 2.49 3.45
N ASP A 71 23.04 1.36 2.78
CA ASP A 71 23.97 1.31 1.67
C ASP A 71 23.42 2.00 0.43
N SER A 72 24.34 2.48 -0.40
CA SER A 72 23.99 3.20 -1.61
C SER A 72 24.69 2.62 -2.83
N PHE A 73 23.95 2.55 -3.93
CA PHE A 73 24.51 2.26 -5.25
C PHE A 73 24.46 3.56 -6.07
N LEU A 74 25.57 3.97 -6.66
CA LEU A 74 25.70 5.25 -7.37
C LEU A 74 25.31 6.49 -6.52
N ARG A 75 25.63 6.48 -5.23
CA ARG A 75 25.25 7.52 -4.24
C ARG A 75 23.74 7.66 -4.00
N ILE A 76 22.94 6.71 -4.47
CA ILE A 76 21.49 6.66 -4.24
C ILE A 76 21.20 5.49 -3.30
N PRO A 77 20.51 5.69 -2.17
CA PRO A 77 20.16 4.63 -1.22
C PRO A 77 19.34 3.51 -1.88
N TYR A 78 19.57 2.25 -1.47
CA TYR A 78 18.82 1.09 -2.00
C TYR A 78 17.28 1.24 -1.95
N PRO A 79 16.65 1.81 -0.91
CA PRO A 79 15.20 2.02 -0.88
C PRO A 79 14.66 2.79 -2.08
N VAL A 80 15.42 3.77 -2.61
CA VAL A 80 15.01 4.55 -3.78
C VAL A 80 15.00 3.68 -5.04
N TRP A 81 16.00 2.81 -5.21
CA TRP A 81 16.05 1.88 -6.32
C TRP A 81 14.89 0.89 -6.30
N VAL A 82 14.57 0.35 -5.10
CA VAL A 82 13.43 -0.55 -4.95
C VAL A 82 12.12 0.17 -5.22
N PHE A 83 11.96 1.40 -4.74
CA PHE A 83 10.79 2.23 -5.03
C PHE A 83 10.61 2.45 -6.54
N ILE A 84 11.67 2.82 -7.24
CA ILE A 84 11.66 3.02 -8.70
C ILE A 84 11.32 1.69 -9.41
N ALA A 85 11.95 0.59 -9.01
CA ALA A 85 11.68 -0.71 -9.61
C ALA A 85 10.21 -1.14 -9.44
N VAL A 86 9.66 -1.01 -8.23
CA VAL A 86 8.25 -1.32 -7.94
C VAL A 86 7.31 -0.39 -8.73
N ALA A 87 7.64 0.91 -8.84
CA ALA A 87 6.87 1.86 -9.63
C ALA A 87 6.86 1.50 -11.12
N ILE A 88 8.01 1.10 -11.68
CA ILE A 88 8.11 0.67 -13.08
C ILE A 88 7.35 -0.63 -13.30
N ILE A 89 7.52 -1.63 -12.43
CA ILE A 89 6.80 -2.91 -12.51
C ILE A 89 5.29 -2.66 -12.43
N GLY A 90 4.86 -1.86 -11.46
CA GLY A 90 3.44 -1.49 -11.31
C GLY A 90 2.89 -0.76 -12.53
N TRP A 91 3.67 0.17 -13.11
CA TRP A 91 3.28 0.87 -14.33
C TRP A 91 3.14 -0.09 -15.52
N VAL A 92 4.12 -0.99 -15.73
CA VAL A 92 4.05 -2.01 -16.78
C VAL A 92 2.86 -2.93 -16.55
N LEU A 93 2.66 -3.42 -15.33
CA LEU A 93 1.57 -4.32 -14.98
C LEU A 93 0.20 -3.69 -15.26
N MET A 94 0.01 -2.43 -14.90
CA MET A 94 -1.28 -1.74 -15.08
C MET A 94 -1.52 -1.27 -16.52
N ASN A 95 -0.48 -0.79 -17.23
CA ASN A 95 -0.67 -0.15 -18.53
C ASN A 95 -0.38 -1.07 -19.72
N ARG A 96 0.47 -2.09 -19.55
CA ARG A 96 0.95 -2.93 -20.66
C ARG A 96 0.43 -4.36 -20.62
N THR A 97 -0.14 -4.84 -19.50
CA THR A 97 -0.61 -6.23 -19.40
C THR A 97 -2.13 -6.37 -19.46
N ALA A 98 -2.60 -7.58 -19.72
CA ALA A 98 -4.02 -7.93 -19.66
C ALA A 98 -4.57 -7.77 -18.23
N PHE A 99 -3.75 -8.00 -17.20
CA PHE A 99 -4.14 -7.87 -15.81
C PHE A 99 -4.65 -6.45 -15.49
N GLY A 100 -3.91 -5.41 -15.87
CA GLY A 100 -4.32 -4.02 -15.67
C GLY A 100 -5.64 -3.69 -16.39
N ARG A 101 -5.81 -4.15 -17.63
CA ARG A 101 -7.08 -3.97 -18.36
C ARG A 101 -8.24 -4.65 -17.67
N TYR A 102 -8.05 -5.85 -17.14
CA TYR A 102 -9.09 -6.55 -16.38
C TYR A 102 -9.42 -5.85 -15.07
N CYS A 103 -8.42 -5.34 -14.33
CA CYS A 103 -8.65 -4.54 -13.13
C CYS A 103 -9.50 -3.30 -13.42
N MET A 104 -9.21 -2.57 -14.51
CA MET A 104 -9.98 -1.40 -14.91
C MET A 104 -11.41 -1.77 -15.33
N ALA A 105 -11.59 -2.85 -16.10
CA ALA A 105 -12.92 -3.33 -16.51
C ALA A 105 -13.77 -3.75 -15.31
N ILE A 106 -13.20 -4.53 -14.38
CA ILE A 106 -13.88 -4.96 -13.14
C ILE A 106 -14.25 -3.74 -12.28
N GLY A 107 -13.32 -2.79 -12.13
CA GLY A 107 -13.55 -1.58 -11.36
C GLY A 107 -14.61 -0.66 -11.97
N SER A 108 -14.79 -0.68 -13.28
CA SER A 108 -15.84 0.09 -13.97
C SER A 108 -17.23 -0.53 -13.77
N ASN A 109 -17.35 -1.83 -14.02
CA ASN A 109 -18.58 -2.60 -13.79
C ASN A 109 -18.27 -4.09 -13.72
N GLU A 110 -18.37 -4.64 -12.51
CA GLU A 110 -18.08 -6.06 -12.25
C GLU A 110 -19.01 -7.02 -13.01
N HIS A 111 -20.31 -6.67 -13.10
CA HIS A 111 -21.28 -7.52 -13.79
C HIS A 111 -20.97 -7.62 -15.28
N VAL A 112 -20.69 -6.48 -15.93
CA VAL A 112 -20.31 -6.46 -17.35
C VAL A 112 -19.01 -7.22 -17.58
N ALA A 113 -18.02 -7.08 -16.69
CA ALA A 113 -16.77 -7.82 -16.77
C ALA A 113 -17.00 -9.35 -16.69
N ARG A 114 -17.91 -9.82 -15.84
CA ARG A 114 -18.29 -11.25 -15.74
C ARG A 114 -18.94 -11.75 -17.03
N TYR A 115 -19.84 -10.97 -17.64
CA TYR A 115 -20.46 -11.33 -18.92
C TYR A 115 -19.45 -11.34 -20.08
N SER A 116 -18.38 -10.56 -19.98
CA SER A 116 -17.27 -10.55 -20.95
C SER A 116 -16.25 -11.69 -20.74
N ALA A 117 -16.64 -12.75 -20.04
CA ALA A 117 -15.82 -13.95 -19.74
C ALA A 117 -14.53 -13.65 -18.92
N ILE A 118 -14.43 -12.50 -18.25
CA ILE A 118 -13.32 -12.19 -17.36
C ILE A 118 -13.48 -13.00 -16.06
N LYS A 119 -12.42 -13.70 -15.65
CA LYS A 119 -12.39 -14.46 -14.40
C LYS A 119 -12.19 -13.53 -13.21
N VAL A 120 -13.24 -12.75 -12.85
CA VAL A 120 -13.21 -11.67 -11.86
C VAL A 120 -12.59 -12.13 -10.53
N ASP A 121 -13.02 -13.29 -10.01
CA ASP A 121 -12.54 -13.77 -8.71
C ASP A 121 -11.02 -14.05 -8.72
N ARG A 122 -10.48 -14.56 -9.83
CA ARG A 122 -9.03 -14.75 -9.96
C ARG A 122 -8.28 -13.43 -10.00
N VAL A 123 -8.78 -12.46 -10.76
CA VAL A 123 -8.14 -11.14 -10.87
C VAL A 123 -8.14 -10.45 -9.50
N LYS A 124 -9.26 -10.45 -8.78
CA LYS A 124 -9.35 -9.90 -7.42
C LYS A 124 -8.37 -10.60 -6.47
N THR A 125 -8.30 -11.94 -6.46
CA THR A 125 -7.35 -12.66 -5.62
C THR A 125 -5.91 -12.30 -5.93
N TRP A 126 -5.53 -12.20 -7.20
CA TRP A 126 -4.20 -11.76 -7.61
C TRP A 126 -3.88 -10.34 -7.17
N THR A 127 -4.86 -9.43 -7.17
CA THR A 127 -4.67 -8.05 -6.67
C THR A 127 -4.28 -8.06 -5.18
N TYR A 128 -4.94 -8.87 -4.34
CA TYR A 128 -4.59 -9.00 -2.93
C TYR A 128 -3.21 -9.65 -2.71
N ILE A 129 -2.86 -10.66 -3.51
CA ILE A 129 -1.53 -11.30 -3.45
C ILE A 129 -0.43 -10.29 -3.81
N LEU A 130 -0.62 -9.51 -4.86
CA LEU A 130 0.31 -8.45 -5.25
C LEU A 130 0.44 -7.37 -4.18
N GLN A 131 -0.67 -6.99 -3.55
CA GLN A 131 -0.64 -6.07 -2.41
C GLN A 131 0.19 -6.65 -1.25
N GLY A 132 -0.03 -7.91 -0.87
CA GLY A 132 0.74 -8.58 0.16
C GLY A 132 2.24 -8.64 -0.15
N LEU A 133 2.59 -8.91 -1.42
CA LEU A 133 3.97 -8.86 -1.89
C LEU A 133 4.58 -7.46 -1.73
N CYS A 134 3.86 -6.41 -2.13
CA CYS A 134 4.34 -5.02 -1.98
C CYS A 134 4.53 -4.65 -0.50
N VAL A 135 3.63 -5.07 0.39
CA VAL A 135 3.77 -4.86 1.84
C VAL A 135 5.01 -5.57 2.38
N SER A 136 5.26 -6.81 1.96
CA SER A 136 6.48 -7.53 2.36
C SER A 136 7.75 -6.82 1.91
N LEU A 137 7.80 -6.34 0.67
CA LEU A 137 8.94 -5.58 0.16
C LEU A 137 9.15 -4.28 0.96
N ALA A 138 8.07 -3.57 1.29
CA ALA A 138 8.14 -2.38 2.12
C ALA A 138 8.68 -2.70 3.53
N THR A 139 8.21 -3.80 4.14
CA THR A 139 8.66 -4.25 5.46
C THR A 139 10.15 -4.61 5.45
N ILE A 140 10.63 -5.34 4.44
CA ILE A 140 12.04 -5.71 4.29
C ILE A 140 12.95 -4.47 4.30
N ILE A 141 12.51 -3.38 3.68
CA ILE A 141 13.28 -2.13 3.62
C ILE A 141 13.14 -1.32 4.90
N TYR A 142 11.95 -1.32 5.51
CA TYR A 142 11.62 -0.41 6.61
C TYR A 142 12.12 -0.91 7.97
N VAL A 143 12.13 -2.22 8.19
CA VAL A 143 12.59 -2.82 9.45
C VAL A 143 14.04 -2.45 9.82
N PRO A 144 15.02 -2.48 8.89
CA PRO A 144 16.39 -2.04 9.20
C PRO A 144 16.49 -0.58 9.64
N ARG A 145 15.60 0.28 9.11
CA ARG A 145 15.55 1.70 9.49
C ARG A 145 15.06 1.89 10.91
N LEU A 146 13.99 1.20 11.29
CA LEU A 146 13.39 1.34 12.61
C LEU A 146 14.17 0.62 13.71
N GLY A 147 14.87 -0.47 13.35
CA GLY A 147 15.53 -1.36 14.31
C GLY A 147 14.55 -2.13 15.21
N SER A 148 13.26 -2.02 14.96
CA SER A 148 12.20 -2.71 15.68
C SER A 148 10.99 -2.97 14.77
N ALA A 149 10.19 -3.96 15.10
CA ALA A 149 8.92 -4.21 14.42
C ALA A 149 7.86 -3.25 14.97
N ALA A 150 7.61 -2.16 14.25
CA ALA A 150 6.51 -1.25 14.55
C ALA A 150 5.21 -1.77 13.92
N THR A 151 4.09 -1.45 14.56
CA THR A 151 2.76 -1.92 14.10
C THR A 151 2.22 -1.18 12.89
N GLY A 152 2.92 -0.18 12.35
CA GLY A 152 2.52 0.57 11.15
C GLY A 152 1.13 1.20 11.24
N VAL A 153 0.77 1.75 12.38
CA VAL A 153 -0.56 2.34 12.61
C VAL A 153 -0.78 3.51 11.66
N LEU A 154 -1.95 3.54 11.00
CA LEU A 154 -2.40 4.55 10.06
C LEU A 154 -1.67 4.59 8.70
N TRP A 155 -0.72 3.72 8.43
CA TRP A 155 -0.04 3.66 7.13
C TRP A 155 -0.98 3.31 5.97
N GLU A 156 -2.04 2.54 6.28
CA GLU A 156 -3.12 2.25 5.34
C GLU A 156 -3.80 3.53 4.85
N LEU A 157 -4.02 4.50 5.74
CA LEU A 157 -4.65 5.77 5.38
C LEU A 157 -3.73 6.64 4.53
N GLU A 158 -2.43 6.67 4.83
CA GLU A 158 -1.43 7.38 4.02
C GLU A 158 -1.36 6.80 2.60
N ALA A 159 -1.35 5.46 2.48
CA ALA A 159 -1.34 4.80 1.18
C ALA A 159 -2.60 5.12 0.36
N ILE A 160 -3.79 5.08 0.99
CA ILE A 160 -5.06 5.46 0.35
C ILE A 160 -5.01 6.92 -0.08
N ALA A 161 -4.53 7.82 0.78
CA ALA A 161 -4.41 9.23 0.46
C ALA A 161 -3.49 9.48 -0.74
N ALA A 162 -2.32 8.82 -0.78
CA ALA A 162 -1.39 8.92 -1.92
C ALA A 162 -2.05 8.52 -3.23
N VAL A 163 -2.83 7.44 -3.23
CA VAL A 163 -3.55 6.93 -4.40
C VAL A 163 -4.64 7.92 -4.85
N ILE A 164 -5.38 8.52 -3.91
CA ILE A 164 -6.45 9.49 -4.18
C ILE A 164 -5.86 10.79 -4.73
N ILE A 165 -4.84 11.35 -4.09
CA ILE A 165 -4.13 12.56 -4.53
C ILE A 165 -3.53 12.32 -5.91
N GLY A 166 -3.03 11.11 -6.18
CA GLY A 166 -2.57 10.67 -7.48
C GLY A 166 -3.63 10.56 -8.57
N GLY A 167 -4.91 10.83 -8.23
CA GLY A 167 -6.03 10.87 -9.19
C GLY A 167 -6.62 9.51 -9.53
N THR A 168 -6.36 8.48 -8.73
CA THR A 168 -7.05 7.18 -8.83
C THR A 168 -8.44 7.29 -8.20
N VAL A 169 -9.46 6.76 -8.88
CA VAL A 169 -10.85 6.86 -8.44
C VAL A 169 -11.19 5.71 -7.48
N LEU A 170 -11.65 6.03 -6.26
CA LEU A 170 -12.02 5.04 -5.25
C LEU A 170 -13.16 4.10 -5.69
N LYS A 171 -14.08 4.59 -6.52
CA LYS A 171 -15.17 3.76 -7.09
C LYS A 171 -14.68 2.73 -8.10
N GLY A 172 -13.40 2.78 -8.49
CA GLY A 172 -12.81 1.90 -9.50
C GLY A 172 -12.92 2.43 -10.93
N GLY A 173 -12.46 1.64 -11.88
CA GLY A 173 -12.51 1.92 -13.30
C GLY A 173 -11.41 2.84 -13.84
N PHE A 174 -10.76 3.62 -13.00
CA PHE A 174 -9.69 4.51 -13.41
C PHE A 174 -8.60 4.65 -12.34
N GLY A 175 -7.35 4.50 -12.74
CA GLY A 175 -6.18 4.68 -11.88
C GLY A 175 -4.90 4.89 -12.69
N ARG A 176 -3.94 5.61 -12.10
CA ARG A 176 -2.63 5.90 -12.71
C ARG A 176 -1.53 5.67 -11.70
N VAL A 177 -0.64 4.74 -11.99
CA VAL A 177 0.54 4.45 -11.13
C VAL A 177 1.44 5.68 -11.01
N GLY A 178 1.73 6.37 -12.11
CA GLY A 178 2.54 7.61 -12.06
C GLY A 178 1.92 8.70 -11.18
N GLY A 179 0.59 8.84 -11.21
CA GLY A 179 -0.12 9.72 -10.30
C GLY A 179 0.06 9.32 -8.83
N THR A 180 -0.08 8.03 -8.53
CA THR A 180 0.13 7.50 -7.17
C THR A 180 1.55 7.77 -6.65
N VAL A 181 2.57 7.62 -7.51
CA VAL A 181 3.96 7.96 -7.17
C VAL A 181 4.09 9.43 -6.78
N ILE A 182 3.53 10.33 -7.58
CA ILE A 182 3.53 11.78 -7.28
C ILE A 182 2.75 12.06 -5.99
N GLY A 183 1.59 11.44 -5.80
CA GLY A 183 0.79 11.59 -4.58
C GLY A 183 1.55 11.15 -3.32
N ALA A 184 2.27 10.02 -3.38
CA ALA A 184 3.11 9.55 -2.29
C ALA A 184 4.25 10.54 -1.97
N LEU A 185 4.93 11.08 -2.99
CA LEU A 185 5.99 12.07 -2.82
C LEU A 185 5.46 13.37 -2.19
N ILE A 186 4.29 13.84 -2.61
CA ILE A 186 3.64 15.03 -2.04
C ILE A 186 3.33 14.81 -0.55
N LEU A 187 2.71 13.69 -0.19
CA LEU A 187 2.38 13.40 1.21
C LEU A 187 3.62 13.29 2.09
N THR A 188 4.65 12.58 1.60
CA THR A 188 5.91 12.45 2.32
C THR A 188 6.59 13.81 2.49
N ALA A 189 6.57 14.67 1.46
CA ALA A 189 7.12 16.03 1.56
C ALA A 189 6.36 16.88 2.58
N ILE A 190 5.03 16.84 2.58
CA ILE A 190 4.20 17.54 3.58
C ILE A 190 4.53 17.05 4.99
N GLY A 191 4.56 15.73 5.21
CA GLY A 191 4.90 15.15 6.50
C GLY A 191 6.30 15.58 6.99
N ASN A 192 7.28 15.58 6.12
CA ASN A 192 8.64 16.03 6.45
C ASN A 192 8.69 17.53 6.79
N ILE A 193 8.00 18.37 6.02
CA ILE A 193 7.93 19.82 6.30
C ILE A 193 7.30 20.06 7.67
N LEU A 194 6.19 19.39 7.99
CA LEU A 194 5.52 19.52 9.28
C LEU A 194 6.43 19.10 10.43
N ASN A 195 7.17 18.00 10.27
CA ASN A 195 8.11 17.53 11.29
C ASN A 195 9.32 18.46 11.48
N LEU A 196 9.81 19.10 10.41
CA LEU A 196 10.98 19.97 10.46
C LEU A 196 10.65 21.37 10.98
N THR A 197 9.45 21.87 10.74
CA THR A 197 9.05 23.24 11.13
C THR A 197 8.58 23.32 12.59
N GLU A 198 8.33 22.19 13.24
CA GLU A 198 7.79 22.08 14.60
C GLU A 198 6.56 22.99 14.88
N ILE A 199 5.94 23.52 13.83
CA ILE A 199 4.77 24.42 13.91
C ILE A 199 3.59 23.68 14.57
N ILE A 200 3.54 22.36 14.36
CA ILE A 200 2.46 21.50 14.86
C ILE A 200 3.09 20.39 15.71
N SER A 201 2.54 20.17 16.90
CA SER A 201 2.96 19.07 17.74
C SER A 201 2.88 17.73 16.98
N ASN A 202 3.88 16.87 17.15
CA ASN A 202 3.93 15.54 16.55
C ASN A 202 2.66 14.70 16.79
N TYR A 203 1.95 14.99 17.89
CA TYR A 203 0.65 14.36 18.22
C TYR A 203 -0.47 14.76 17.26
N LEU A 204 -0.36 15.89 16.57
CA LEU A 204 -1.37 16.39 15.61
C LEU A 204 -1.10 15.99 14.17
N ASN A 205 0.02 15.34 13.87
CA ASN A 205 0.35 14.89 12.51
C ASN A 205 -0.75 14.02 11.89
N GLY A 206 -1.33 13.11 12.68
CA GLY A 206 -2.45 12.29 12.23
C GLY A 206 -3.72 13.10 11.90
N ALA A 207 -3.99 14.18 12.65
CA ALA A 207 -5.12 15.07 12.36
C ALA A 207 -4.91 15.84 11.06
N VAL A 208 -3.71 16.35 10.82
CA VAL A 208 -3.36 17.05 9.57
C VAL A 208 -3.48 16.11 8.38
N GLN A 209 -2.96 14.90 8.49
CA GLN A 209 -3.12 13.88 7.46
C GLN A 209 -4.59 13.57 7.19
N GLY A 210 -5.40 13.41 8.23
CA GLY A 210 -6.85 13.21 8.11
C GLY A 210 -7.55 14.34 7.33
N VAL A 211 -7.21 15.59 7.64
CA VAL A 211 -7.74 16.77 6.93
C VAL A 211 -7.32 16.76 5.45
N ILE A 212 -6.06 16.43 5.17
CA ILE A 212 -5.56 16.34 3.79
C ILE A 212 -6.31 15.26 2.99
N ILE A 213 -6.56 14.08 3.59
CA ILE A 213 -7.31 13.00 2.96
C ILE A 213 -8.74 13.47 2.63
N VAL A 214 -9.44 14.06 3.60
CA VAL A 214 -10.82 14.56 3.40
C VAL A 214 -10.86 15.63 2.30
N ALA A 215 -9.94 16.58 2.33
CA ALA A 215 -9.84 17.62 1.32
C ALA A 215 -9.57 17.04 -0.08
N ALA A 216 -8.65 16.08 -0.19
CA ALA A 216 -8.33 15.41 -1.46
C ALA A 216 -9.54 14.67 -2.05
N VAL A 217 -10.29 13.93 -1.22
CA VAL A 217 -11.51 13.23 -1.64
C VAL A 217 -12.59 14.21 -2.08
N TYR A 218 -12.76 15.32 -1.36
CA TYR A 218 -13.73 16.36 -1.70
C TYR A 218 -13.41 17.02 -3.05
N LEU A 219 -12.16 17.39 -3.29
CA LEU A 219 -11.70 17.98 -4.55
C LEU A 219 -11.84 17.00 -5.72
N GLN A 220 -11.54 15.73 -5.50
CA GLN A 220 -11.72 14.68 -6.51
C GLN A 220 -13.18 14.54 -6.94
N ARG A 221 -14.13 14.62 -6.00
CA ARG A 221 -15.58 14.56 -6.31
C ARG A 221 -16.02 15.70 -7.23
N GLY A 222 -15.52 16.92 -7.00
CA GLY A 222 -15.80 18.08 -7.84
C GLY A 222 -15.25 17.94 -9.27
N SER A 223 -14.09 17.36 -9.43
CA SER A 223 -13.46 17.12 -10.74
C SER A 223 -14.20 16.09 -11.60
N LEU A 224 -14.74 15.04 -10.98
CA LEU A 224 -15.55 14.02 -11.66
C LEU A 224 -16.89 14.56 -12.17
N GLY A 225 -17.50 15.46 -11.44
CA GLY A 225 -18.76 16.13 -11.85
C GLY A 225 -18.57 17.03 -13.08
N ARG A 226 -17.42 17.71 -13.18
CA ARG A 226 -17.10 18.57 -14.35
C ARG A 226 -16.81 17.74 -15.62
N ARG A 227 -16.17 16.56 -15.50
CA ARG A 227 -15.92 15.68 -16.66
C ARG A 227 -17.19 15.06 -17.23
N LYS A 228 -18.20 14.75 -16.42
CA LYS A 228 -19.50 14.28 -16.91
C LYS A 228 -20.24 15.37 -17.69
N LYS A 229 -20.25 16.62 -17.21
CA LYS A 229 -20.89 17.76 -17.92
C LYS A 229 -20.21 18.19 -19.21
N ALA A 230 -18.93 17.82 -19.42
CA ALA A 230 -18.21 18.13 -20.65
C ALA A 230 -18.32 17.01 -21.70
N ALA A 231 -18.97 15.89 -21.38
CA ALA A 231 -19.18 14.74 -22.25
C ALA A 231 -20.67 14.57 -22.66
N GLU A 232 -21.55 15.40 -22.12
CA GLU A 232 -22.94 15.62 -22.56
C GLU A 232 -23.00 16.87 -23.47
#